data_579c18950cdc63fe7df89f8a02b83b36
#
_entry.id   579c18950cdc63fe7df89f8a02b83b36
#
_cell.length_a   1.000
_cell.length_b   1.000
_cell.length_c   1.000
_cell.angle_alpha   90.00
_cell.angle_beta   90.00
_cell.angle_gamma   90.00
#
_symmetry.space_group_name_H-M   'P 1'
#
loop_
_entity.id
_entity.type
_entity.pdbx_description
1 polymer ?
#
loop_
_entity_poly.entity_id
_entity_poly.type
_entity_poly.pdbx_seq_one_letter_code
_entity_poly.pdbx_strand_id
1 'polypeptide(L)'
;MNMRLIFALIPVLASTAMAADLDTVPRRSIAKKHELLFSDNFQGAEHDKRWHRVVDTFSFENGALKGTQTREKDMPSEDGKYVITAHAAVYGLELPTKDSVVECRIRFEGASMIDVEFDDRKFTGSHYGHLCRAQVRLDKVTIIDERDGSQSNALIELRKDPINNKAEISKLLAAHSATFPATLEAGKWYALAVETVGDEMRVTINRRPAAYFKSPGIGHVTKSKIEFGVGGKDGWFDDVKVWNAGPAK
;
A
#
# COMPACT_ATOMS: atom_id res chain seq x y z
N MET A 1 35.95 -28.38 -37.90
CA MET A 1 36.36 -27.15 -37.15
C MET A 1 35.22 -26.85 -36.20
N ASN A 2 35.31 -27.34 -34.92
CA ASN A 2 34.23 -27.25 -33.94
C ASN A 2 34.37 -25.98 -33.13
N MET A 3 33.46 -25.04 -33.36
CA MET A 3 33.37 -23.78 -32.62
C MET A 3 32.57 -24.03 -31.34
N ARG A 4 33.26 -24.10 -30.18
CA ARG A 4 32.65 -24.18 -28.86
C ARG A 4 32.15 -22.75 -28.45
N LEU A 5 30.83 -22.58 -28.42
CA LEU A 5 30.23 -21.41 -27.79
C LEU A 5 30.44 -21.49 -26.26
N ILE A 6 31.22 -20.57 -25.73
CA ILE A 6 31.37 -20.35 -24.28
C ILE A 6 30.23 -19.41 -23.85
N PHE A 7 29.22 -19.94 -23.16
CA PHE A 7 28.23 -19.11 -22.47
C PHE A 7 28.87 -18.54 -21.20
N ALA A 8 29.16 -17.25 -21.22
CA ALA A 8 29.53 -16.53 -20.00
C ALA A 8 28.28 -16.33 -19.14
N LEU A 9 28.20 -17.02 -18.01
CA LEU A 9 27.22 -16.71 -16.95
C LEU A 9 27.58 -15.33 -16.36
N ILE A 10 26.77 -14.32 -16.66
CA ILE A 10 26.84 -13.03 -15.96
C ILE A 10 26.10 -13.24 -14.62
N PRO A 11 26.76 -13.08 -13.48
CA PRO A 11 26.08 -13.16 -12.19
C PRO A 11 25.12 -11.97 -12.10
N VAL A 12 23.82 -12.23 -12.03
CA VAL A 12 22.82 -11.24 -11.63
C VAL A 12 23.06 -10.96 -10.15
N LEU A 13 23.75 -9.89 -9.84
CA LEU A 13 23.80 -9.32 -8.50
C LEU A 13 22.38 -8.85 -8.15
N ALA A 14 21.63 -9.71 -7.48
CA ALA A 14 20.39 -9.31 -6.81
C ALA A 14 20.80 -8.35 -5.68
N SER A 15 20.55 -7.06 -5.89
CA SER A 15 20.63 -6.06 -4.82
C SER A 15 19.51 -6.42 -3.82
N THR A 16 19.87 -7.13 -2.76
CA THR A 16 18.97 -7.33 -1.61
C THR A 16 18.88 -6.00 -0.90
N ALA A 17 17.79 -5.27 -1.11
CA ALA A 17 17.45 -4.17 -0.21
C ALA A 17 17.44 -4.75 1.22
N MET A 18 18.34 -4.29 2.07
CA MET A 18 18.42 -4.73 3.47
C MET A 18 17.10 -4.33 4.14
N ALA A 19 16.41 -5.29 4.77
CA ALA A 19 15.25 -4.99 5.59
C ALA A 19 15.67 -4.06 6.73
N ALA A 20 14.86 -3.05 7.01
CA ALA A 20 15.12 -2.14 8.13
C ALA A 20 14.94 -2.88 9.46
N ASP A 21 15.65 -2.40 10.47
CA ASP A 21 15.63 -2.99 11.81
C ASP A 21 14.35 -2.60 12.56
N LEU A 22 13.62 -3.59 13.08
CA LEU A 22 12.42 -3.38 13.89
C LEU A 22 12.69 -2.56 15.18
N ASP A 23 13.90 -2.57 15.70
CA ASP A 23 14.26 -1.75 16.84
C ASP A 23 14.25 -0.25 16.55
N THR A 24 14.26 0.15 15.28
CA THR A 24 14.11 1.54 14.84
C THR A 24 12.64 2.02 14.83
N VAL A 25 11.68 1.09 14.92
CA VAL A 25 10.26 1.43 14.93
C VAL A 25 9.87 1.98 16.30
N PRO A 26 9.27 3.19 16.37
CA PRO A 26 8.81 3.74 17.64
C PRO A 26 7.91 2.77 18.41
N ARG A 27 8.27 2.47 19.65
CA ARG A 27 7.49 1.54 20.51
C ARG A 27 6.15 2.16 20.92
N ARG A 28 6.10 3.48 21.08
CA ARG A 28 4.88 4.23 21.39
C ARG A 28 4.23 4.73 20.10
N SER A 29 2.90 4.95 20.15
CA SER A 29 2.19 5.63 19.08
C SER A 29 2.81 7.00 18.77
N ILE A 30 2.94 7.35 17.49
CA ILE A 30 3.31 8.69 17.04
C ILE A 30 2.08 9.61 16.97
N ALA A 31 0.88 9.03 17.01
CA ALA A 31 -0.41 9.71 16.86
C ALA A 31 -1.22 9.71 18.16
N LYS A 32 -1.79 10.86 18.49
CA LYS A 32 -2.88 11.00 19.44
C LYS A 32 -4.19 11.04 18.68
N LYS A 33 -5.06 10.04 18.90
CA LYS A 33 -6.42 10.01 18.33
C LYS A 33 -7.27 11.13 18.94
N HIS A 34 -8.05 11.79 18.10
CA HIS A 34 -9.03 12.80 18.48
C HIS A 34 -10.44 12.31 18.18
N GLU A 35 -11.07 12.78 17.12
CA GLU A 35 -12.42 12.45 16.71
C GLU A 35 -12.45 11.16 15.87
N LEU A 36 -13.44 10.31 16.10
CA LEU A 36 -13.75 9.19 15.21
C LEU A 36 -14.51 9.72 14.00
N LEU A 37 -13.86 9.70 12.83
CA LEU A 37 -14.42 10.23 11.58
C LEU A 37 -15.26 9.20 10.83
N PHE A 38 -14.91 7.91 10.97
CA PHE A 38 -15.53 6.81 10.27
C PHE A 38 -15.44 5.51 11.05
N SER A 39 -16.48 4.67 10.95
CA SER A 39 -16.46 3.30 11.46
C SER A 39 -17.42 2.43 10.64
N ASP A 40 -16.95 1.26 10.19
CA ASP A 40 -17.74 0.23 9.54
C ASP A 40 -17.26 -1.15 9.97
N ASN A 41 -18.16 -1.99 10.43
CA ASN A 41 -17.90 -3.39 10.79
C ASN A 41 -18.55 -4.37 9.80
N PHE A 42 -19.08 -3.86 8.69
CA PHE A 42 -19.67 -4.61 7.58
C PHE A 42 -20.80 -5.57 7.95
N GLN A 43 -21.41 -5.40 9.13
CA GLN A 43 -22.53 -6.26 9.59
C GLN A 43 -23.88 -5.79 9.10
N GLY A 44 -23.99 -4.56 8.57
CA GLY A 44 -25.22 -3.97 8.07
C GLY A 44 -25.57 -4.45 6.66
N ALA A 45 -26.87 -4.39 6.32
CA ALA A 45 -27.33 -4.61 4.95
C ALA A 45 -27.03 -3.41 4.03
N GLU A 46 -26.88 -2.23 4.61
CA GLU A 46 -26.52 -1.01 3.90
C GLU A 46 -25.12 -0.57 4.31
N HIS A 47 -24.33 -0.14 3.33
CA HIS A 47 -22.97 0.36 3.54
C HIS A 47 -22.92 1.87 3.39
N ASP A 48 -21.99 2.49 4.10
CA ASP A 48 -21.82 3.95 4.06
C ASP A 48 -21.56 4.41 2.61
N LYS A 49 -22.23 5.49 2.20
CA LYS A 49 -22.15 6.04 0.84
C LYS A 49 -20.77 6.61 0.48
N ARG A 50 -19.89 6.79 1.48
CA ARG A 50 -18.50 7.20 1.26
C ARG A 50 -17.65 6.08 0.68
N TRP A 51 -18.07 4.80 0.81
CA TRP A 51 -17.45 3.70 0.09
C TRP A 51 -17.74 3.78 -1.40
N HIS A 52 -16.72 3.54 -2.21
CA HIS A 52 -16.87 3.45 -3.66
C HIS A 52 -15.93 2.40 -4.24
N ARG A 53 -16.35 1.81 -5.34
CA ARG A 53 -15.54 0.85 -6.10
C ARG A 53 -14.55 1.60 -6.98
N VAL A 54 -13.27 1.31 -6.81
CA VAL A 54 -12.20 1.76 -7.72
C VAL A 54 -11.99 0.69 -8.79
N VAL A 55 -11.88 -0.58 -8.35
CA VAL A 55 -11.85 -1.76 -9.22
C VAL A 55 -12.93 -2.71 -8.75
N ASP A 56 -13.76 -3.21 -9.67
CA ASP A 56 -14.97 -3.98 -9.36
C ASP A 56 -14.66 -5.44 -8.94
N THR A 57 -13.98 -5.59 -7.81
CA THR A 57 -13.47 -6.87 -7.31
C THR A 57 -13.61 -7.02 -5.80
N PHE A 58 -14.51 -6.24 -5.21
CA PHE A 58 -14.85 -6.32 -3.79
C PHE A 58 -16.29 -6.77 -3.59
N SER A 59 -16.49 -7.57 -2.56
CA SER A 59 -17.81 -8.04 -2.08
C SER A 59 -17.89 -7.93 -0.56
N PHE A 60 -19.12 -7.89 -0.05
CA PHE A 60 -19.41 -7.98 1.38
C PHE A 60 -19.84 -9.40 1.67
N GLU A 61 -19.05 -10.15 2.42
CA GLU A 61 -19.27 -11.55 2.70
C GLU A 61 -19.01 -11.84 4.19
N ASN A 62 -19.93 -12.57 4.83
CA ASN A 62 -19.76 -13.00 6.22
C ASN A 62 -19.46 -11.84 7.21
N GLY A 63 -20.04 -10.66 6.96
CA GLY A 63 -19.83 -9.49 7.79
C GLY A 63 -18.43 -8.89 7.68
N ALA A 64 -17.77 -9.04 6.55
CA ALA A 64 -16.46 -8.46 6.26
C ALA A 64 -16.39 -8.01 4.79
N LEU A 65 -15.45 -7.12 4.48
CA LEU A 65 -15.14 -6.67 3.13
C LEU A 65 -14.08 -7.58 2.53
N LYS A 66 -14.41 -8.28 1.44
CA LYS A 66 -13.51 -9.18 0.72
C LYS A 66 -13.04 -8.56 -0.58
N GLY A 67 -11.75 -8.55 -0.82
CA GLY A 67 -11.14 -8.17 -2.10
C GLY A 67 -10.48 -9.35 -2.78
N THR A 68 -10.63 -9.43 -4.12
CA THR A 68 -10.00 -10.45 -4.95
C THR A 68 -9.45 -9.80 -6.20
N GLN A 69 -8.15 -9.90 -6.43
CA GLN A 69 -7.54 -9.40 -7.67
C GLN A 69 -7.99 -10.27 -8.85
N THR A 70 -8.61 -9.63 -9.85
CA THR A 70 -9.08 -10.30 -11.07
C THR A 70 -8.18 -10.00 -12.28
N ARG A 71 -7.33 -8.99 -12.20
CA ARG A 71 -6.39 -8.56 -13.24
C ARG A 71 -4.94 -8.72 -12.77
N GLU A 72 -4.47 -9.95 -12.72
CA GLU A 72 -3.09 -10.25 -12.29
C GLU A 72 -2.03 -9.94 -13.35
N LYS A 73 -2.43 -9.85 -14.62
CA LYS A 73 -1.56 -9.59 -15.78
C LYS A 73 -2.22 -8.61 -16.72
N ASP A 74 -1.38 -7.93 -17.48
CA ASP A 74 -1.84 -7.14 -18.61
C ASP A 74 -2.54 -8.05 -19.63
N MET A 75 -3.66 -7.58 -20.19
CA MET A 75 -4.45 -8.30 -21.18
C MET A 75 -4.94 -7.34 -22.27
N PRO A 76 -5.10 -7.80 -23.52
CA PRO A 76 -5.71 -6.99 -24.56
C PRO A 76 -7.17 -6.71 -24.21
N SER A 77 -7.67 -5.54 -24.62
CA SER A 77 -9.11 -5.25 -24.61
C SER A 77 -9.84 -6.19 -25.59
N GLU A 78 -11.15 -6.37 -25.41
CA GLU A 78 -11.96 -7.25 -26.28
C GLU A 78 -11.85 -6.89 -27.76
N ASP A 79 -11.73 -5.60 -28.07
CA ASP A 79 -11.56 -5.10 -29.44
C ASP A 79 -10.09 -5.00 -29.88
N GLY A 80 -9.14 -5.38 -29.02
CA GLY A 80 -7.69 -5.38 -29.30
C GLY A 80 -7.04 -4.00 -29.46
N LYS A 81 -7.76 -2.90 -29.16
CA LYS A 81 -7.26 -1.54 -29.41
C LYS A 81 -6.36 -0.99 -28.31
N TYR A 82 -6.47 -1.50 -27.08
CA TYR A 82 -5.66 -1.06 -25.95
C TYR A 82 -5.34 -2.22 -25.00
N VAL A 83 -4.40 -1.98 -24.10
CA VAL A 83 -4.04 -2.95 -23.06
C VAL A 83 -4.75 -2.56 -21.75
N ILE A 84 -5.48 -3.52 -21.19
CA ILE A 84 -6.02 -3.43 -19.83
C ILE A 84 -4.88 -3.86 -18.91
N THR A 85 -4.31 -2.91 -18.16
CA THR A 85 -3.17 -3.17 -17.29
C THR A 85 -3.56 -4.01 -16.07
N ALA A 86 -2.63 -4.83 -15.60
CA ALA A 86 -2.75 -5.50 -14.31
C ALA A 86 -3.04 -4.48 -13.19
N HIS A 87 -3.93 -4.84 -12.29
CA HIS A 87 -4.32 -3.96 -11.19
C HIS A 87 -4.75 -4.77 -9.98
N ALA A 88 -4.33 -4.34 -8.78
CA ALA A 88 -4.87 -4.88 -7.53
C ALA A 88 -6.39 -4.62 -7.44
N ALA A 89 -7.09 -5.39 -6.63
CA ALA A 89 -8.43 -5.02 -6.22
C ALA A 89 -8.32 -3.79 -5.31
N VAL A 90 -9.14 -2.75 -5.55
CA VAL A 90 -9.12 -1.50 -4.77
C VAL A 90 -10.53 -1.04 -4.44
N TYR A 91 -10.77 -0.78 -3.16
CA TYR A 91 -12.02 -0.22 -2.63
C TYR A 91 -11.70 1.06 -1.87
N GLY A 92 -12.32 2.18 -2.24
CA GLY A 92 -12.02 3.50 -1.73
C GLY A 92 -13.01 3.99 -0.70
N LEU A 93 -12.54 4.76 0.27
CA LEU A 93 -13.32 5.50 1.24
C LEU A 93 -13.09 7.00 1.02
N GLU A 94 -14.11 7.73 0.57
CA GLU A 94 -14.07 9.19 0.43
C GLU A 94 -14.14 9.83 1.82
N LEU A 95 -12.99 10.12 2.38
CA LEU A 95 -12.85 10.69 3.71
C LEU A 95 -11.62 11.59 3.78
N PRO A 96 -11.79 12.92 3.68
CA PRO A 96 -10.68 13.85 3.79
C PRO A 96 -10.03 13.80 5.16
N THR A 97 -8.71 13.62 5.18
CA THR A 97 -7.87 13.65 6.37
C THR A 97 -6.60 14.46 6.10
N LYS A 98 -5.88 14.81 7.16
CA LYS A 98 -4.48 15.24 7.09
C LYS A 98 -3.63 14.25 7.86
N ASP A 99 -3.71 14.30 9.18
CA ASP A 99 -3.11 13.33 10.08
C ASP A 99 -4.22 12.39 10.57
N SER A 100 -3.97 11.10 10.55
CA SER A 100 -5.01 10.12 10.86
C SER A 100 -4.46 8.83 11.44
N VAL A 101 -5.35 8.07 12.08
CA VAL A 101 -5.12 6.68 12.42
C VAL A 101 -6.20 5.85 11.75
N VAL A 102 -5.78 4.95 10.86
CA VAL A 102 -6.65 3.93 10.27
C VAL A 102 -6.44 2.64 11.02
N GLU A 103 -7.50 2.09 11.59
CA GLU A 103 -7.51 0.78 12.24
C GLU A 103 -8.44 -0.16 11.48
N CYS A 104 -8.01 -1.38 11.28
CA CYS A 104 -8.86 -2.45 10.74
C CYS A 104 -8.35 -3.81 11.17
N ARG A 105 -9.15 -4.84 10.92
CA ARG A 105 -8.69 -6.22 10.93
C ARG A 105 -8.41 -6.65 9.50
N ILE A 106 -7.35 -7.42 9.30
CA ILE A 106 -6.99 -7.96 7.99
C ILE A 106 -6.80 -9.47 8.08
N ARG A 107 -7.10 -10.19 6.97
CA ARG A 107 -6.87 -11.63 6.84
C ARG A 107 -6.48 -11.97 5.42
N PHE A 108 -5.47 -12.82 5.27
CA PHE A 108 -4.99 -13.33 3.98
C PHE A 108 -5.58 -14.72 3.72
N GLU A 109 -6.26 -14.90 2.59
CA GLU A 109 -6.73 -16.21 2.10
C GLU A 109 -6.30 -16.42 0.65
N GLY A 110 -4.99 -16.31 0.41
CA GLY A 110 -4.39 -16.37 -0.92
C GLY A 110 -4.00 -15.00 -1.47
N ALA A 111 -4.34 -13.91 -0.78
CA ALA A 111 -3.76 -12.60 -1.08
C ALA A 111 -2.25 -12.63 -0.91
N SER A 112 -1.53 -12.05 -1.84
CA SER A 112 -0.07 -11.85 -1.78
C SER A 112 0.29 -10.54 -1.07
N MET A 113 -0.69 -9.61 -1.00
CA MET A 113 -0.53 -8.27 -0.46
C MET A 113 -1.89 -7.71 -0.05
N ILE A 114 -1.90 -7.01 1.07
CA ILE A 114 -3.01 -6.15 1.53
C ILE A 114 -2.40 -4.79 1.84
N ASP A 115 -3.06 -3.69 1.43
CA ASP A 115 -2.58 -2.35 1.74
C ASP A 115 -3.68 -1.39 2.20
N VAL A 116 -3.21 -0.32 2.88
CA VAL A 116 -3.96 0.90 3.17
C VAL A 116 -3.20 2.04 2.53
N GLU A 117 -3.83 2.69 1.57
CA GLU A 117 -3.26 3.74 0.75
C GLU A 117 -3.99 5.07 0.99
N PHE A 118 -3.26 6.17 0.86
CA PHE A 118 -3.77 7.52 1.01
C PHE A 118 -3.51 8.30 -0.27
N ASP A 119 -4.56 8.96 -0.79
CA ASP A 119 -4.50 9.72 -2.02
C ASP A 119 -5.11 11.11 -1.88
N ASP A 120 -4.73 12.01 -2.77
CA ASP A 120 -5.44 13.26 -2.99
C ASP A 120 -5.87 13.40 -4.44
N ARG A 121 -7.19 13.35 -4.69
CA ARG A 121 -7.77 13.50 -6.04
C ARG A 121 -7.39 14.78 -6.76
N LYS A 122 -6.98 15.81 -6.03
CA LYS A 122 -6.59 17.10 -6.61
C LYS A 122 -5.09 17.19 -6.87
N PHE A 123 -4.30 16.27 -6.35
CA PHE A 123 -2.86 16.27 -6.56
C PHE A 123 -2.50 15.66 -7.91
N THR A 124 -1.74 16.39 -8.72
CA THR A 124 -1.35 16.00 -10.09
C THR A 124 0.14 15.67 -10.23
N GLY A 125 0.89 15.71 -9.13
CA GLY A 125 2.33 15.43 -9.12
C GLY A 125 2.67 13.94 -9.08
N SER A 126 1.67 13.07 -8.90
CA SER A 126 1.80 11.62 -8.96
C SER A 126 0.67 11.00 -9.77
N HIS A 127 0.81 9.73 -10.13
CA HIS A 127 -0.20 8.95 -10.83
C HIS A 127 -1.49 8.90 -10.00
N TYR A 128 -2.59 9.39 -10.56
CA TYR A 128 -3.93 9.48 -9.92
C TYR A 128 -3.96 10.09 -8.51
N GLY A 129 -2.92 10.85 -8.12
CA GLY A 129 -2.86 11.50 -6.81
C GLY A 129 -2.43 10.60 -5.67
N HIS A 130 -1.79 9.45 -5.95
CA HIS A 130 -1.22 8.57 -4.93
C HIS A 130 -0.18 9.31 -4.09
N LEU A 131 -0.29 9.22 -2.77
CA LEU A 131 0.56 9.92 -1.82
C LEU A 131 1.46 8.98 -1.03
N CYS A 132 0.88 8.00 -0.35
CA CYS A 132 1.62 7.04 0.46
C CYS A 132 0.76 5.83 0.81
N ARG A 133 1.43 4.69 1.09
CA ARG A 133 0.74 3.47 1.53
C ARG A 133 1.52 2.68 2.56
N ALA A 134 0.79 1.92 3.37
CA ALA A 134 1.29 0.81 4.17
C ALA A 134 0.90 -0.51 3.49
N GLN A 135 1.87 -1.23 2.96
CA GLN A 135 1.68 -2.51 2.30
C GLN A 135 2.10 -3.65 3.22
N VAL A 136 1.19 -4.59 3.48
CA VAL A 136 1.40 -5.76 4.33
C VAL A 136 1.44 -7.02 3.47
N ARG A 137 2.45 -7.85 3.68
CA ARG A 137 2.59 -9.21 3.15
C ARG A 137 2.80 -10.18 4.30
N LEU A 138 2.73 -11.47 4.06
CA LEU A 138 2.92 -12.47 5.11
C LEU A 138 4.32 -12.43 5.73
N ASP A 139 5.33 -11.99 4.97
CA ASP A 139 6.75 -11.98 5.34
C ASP A 139 7.31 -10.58 5.65
N LYS A 140 6.59 -9.51 5.33
CA LYS A 140 7.09 -8.14 5.48
C LYS A 140 6.00 -7.08 5.49
N VAL A 141 6.36 -5.91 6.03
CA VAL A 141 5.59 -4.66 5.92
C VAL A 141 6.46 -3.62 5.23
N THR A 142 5.91 -2.95 4.22
CA THR A 142 6.59 -1.87 3.50
C THR A 142 5.76 -0.60 3.60
N ILE A 143 6.39 0.50 4.01
CA ILE A 143 5.82 1.83 3.88
C ILE A 143 6.43 2.48 2.64
N ILE A 144 5.58 3.07 1.80
CA ILE A 144 5.98 3.65 0.52
C ILE A 144 5.49 5.10 0.46
N ASP A 145 6.40 6.02 0.25
CA ASP A 145 6.07 7.36 -0.24
C ASP A 145 5.87 7.24 -1.76
N GLU A 146 4.65 7.42 -2.20
CA GLU A 146 4.30 7.31 -3.61
C GLU A 146 4.34 8.67 -4.31
N ARG A 147 4.06 9.74 -3.55
CA ARG A 147 4.06 11.10 -4.06
C ARG A 147 5.39 11.50 -4.67
N ASP A 148 6.48 11.26 -3.94
CA ASP A 148 7.83 11.64 -4.34
C ASP A 148 8.64 10.43 -4.84
N GLY A 149 8.09 9.22 -4.69
CA GLY A 149 8.71 7.93 -5.01
C GLY A 149 7.99 7.16 -6.12
N SER A 150 7.37 6.03 -5.75
CA SER A 150 6.95 4.97 -6.68
C SER A 150 5.90 5.38 -7.72
N GLN A 151 5.11 6.41 -7.47
CA GLN A 151 4.07 6.93 -8.37
C GLN A 151 4.32 8.38 -8.81
N SER A 152 5.48 8.97 -8.43
CA SER A 152 5.81 10.34 -8.84
C SER A 152 5.92 10.46 -10.36
N ASN A 153 5.54 11.63 -10.89
CA ASN A 153 5.71 11.92 -12.31
C ASN A 153 7.17 11.80 -12.73
N ALA A 154 8.12 12.13 -11.86
CA ALA A 154 9.55 11.96 -12.12
C ALA A 154 9.93 10.49 -12.37
N LEU A 155 9.42 9.56 -11.54
CA LEU A 155 9.67 8.13 -11.74
C LEU A 155 8.99 7.61 -13.01
N ILE A 156 7.79 8.10 -13.33
CA ILE A 156 7.08 7.71 -14.55
C ILE A 156 7.92 8.10 -15.79
N GLU A 157 8.51 9.29 -15.79
CA GLU A 157 9.42 9.71 -16.87
C GLU A 157 10.66 8.81 -16.97
N LEU A 158 11.31 8.50 -15.85
CA LEU A 158 12.46 7.58 -15.83
C LEU A 158 12.13 6.19 -16.36
N ARG A 159 10.90 5.70 -16.09
CA ARG A 159 10.42 4.39 -16.56
C ARG A 159 10.16 4.31 -18.06
N LYS A 160 10.19 5.42 -18.80
CA LYS A 160 10.13 5.40 -20.27
C LYS A 160 11.39 4.79 -20.90
N ASP A 161 12.54 4.87 -20.20
CA ASP A 161 13.77 4.17 -20.57
C ASP A 161 14.37 3.44 -19.34
N PRO A 162 13.77 2.31 -18.95
CA PRO A 162 14.12 1.63 -17.70
C PRO A 162 15.51 0.98 -17.72
N ILE A 163 16.08 0.77 -18.90
CA ILE A 163 17.40 0.17 -19.06
C ILE A 163 18.47 1.19 -18.69
N ASN A 164 18.43 2.37 -19.32
CA ASN A 164 19.43 3.43 -19.08
C ASN A 164 19.24 4.10 -17.73
N ASN A 165 18.00 4.22 -17.23
CA ASN A 165 17.68 4.87 -15.95
C ASN A 165 17.65 3.89 -14.75
N LYS A 166 18.07 2.63 -14.92
CA LYS A 166 17.94 1.60 -13.88
C LYS A 166 18.52 2.01 -12.51
N ALA A 167 19.69 2.61 -12.51
CA ALA A 167 20.35 3.04 -11.26
C ALA A 167 19.57 4.16 -10.56
N GLU A 168 19.11 5.15 -11.33
CA GLU A 168 18.34 6.28 -10.82
C GLU A 168 16.97 5.85 -10.29
N ILE A 169 16.26 4.99 -11.03
CA ILE A 169 15.00 4.38 -10.61
C ILE A 169 15.20 3.64 -9.28
N SER A 170 16.23 2.79 -9.17
CA SER A 170 16.51 2.04 -7.96
C SER A 170 16.83 2.94 -6.76
N LYS A 171 17.61 3.99 -6.97
CA LYS A 171 17.96 4.98 -5.95
C LYS A 171 16.72 5.73 -5.46
N LEU A 172 15.87 6.19 -6.38
CA LEU A 172 14.65 6.92 -6.05
C LEU A 172 13.68 6.04 -5.26
N LEU A 173 13.46 4.81 -5.69
CA LEU A 173 12.59 3.87 -4.96
C LEU A 173 13.12 3.55 -3.56
N ALA A 174 14.41 3.33 -3.43
CA ALA A 174 15.05 3.04 -2.14
C ALA A 174 14.98 4.24 -1.17
N ALA A 175 15.05 5.47 -1.69
CA ALA A 175 14.96 6.69 -0.87
C ALA A 175 13.53 6.95 -0.36
N HIS A 176 12.51 6.39 -1.02
CA HIS A 176 11.09 6.66 -0.75
C HIS A 176 10.32 5.43 -0.26
N SER A 177 11.01 4.46 0.30
CA SER A 177 10.36 3.31 0.93
C SER A 177 11.21 2.72 2.05
N ALA A 178 10.53 2.07 3.02
CA ALA A 178 11.19 1.28 4.05
C ALA A 178 10.46 -0.05 4.22
N THR A 179 11.22 -1.15 4.27
CA THR A 179 10.69 -2.51 4.39
C THR A 179 11.19 -3.15 5.68
N PHE A 180 10.27 -3.75 6.43
CA PHE A 180 10.53 -4.41 7.71
C PHE A 180 10.07 -5.86 7.64
N PRO A 181 10.76 -6.80 8.31
CA PRO A 181 10.35 -8.18 8.35
C PRO A 181 9.04 -8.34 9.15
N ALA A 182 8.20 -9.26 8.74
CA ALA A 182 7.02 -9.70 9.47
C ALA A 182 6.90 -11.22 9.38
N THR A 183 6.09 -11.81 10.26
CA THR A 183 5.74 -13.22 10.20
C THR A 183 4.25 -13.35 10.49
N LEU A 184 3.47 -13.45 9.44
CA LEU A 184 2.02 -13.61 9.47
C LEU A 184 1.64 -14.96 8.86
N GLU A 185 0.49 -15.47 9.23
CA GLU A 185 -0.05 -16.74 8.76
C GLU A 185 -1.35 -16.49 7.98
N ALA A 186 -1.51 -17.17 6.85
CA ALA A 186 -2.76 -17.15 6.12
C ALA A 186 -3.91 -17.72 6.95
N GLY A 187 -5.13 -17.24 6.73
CA GLY A 187 -6.33 -17.64 7.45
C GLY A 187 -6.51 -17.00 8.84
N LYS A 188 -5.51 -16.30 9.37
CA LYS A 188 -5.59 -15.62 10.67
C LYS A 188 -5.97 -14.14 10.52
N TRP A 189 -6.80 -13.65 11.43
CA TRP A 189 -7.10 -12.23 11.58
C TRP A 189 -6.02 -11.50 12.37
N TYR A 190 -5.62 -10.34 11.87
CA TYR A 190 -4.64 -9.45 12.50
C TYR A 190 -5.23 -8.06 12.67
N ALA A 191 -5.07 -7.46 13.84
CA ALA A 191 -5.38 -6.05 14.03
C ALA A 191 -4.27 -5.19 13.43
N LEU A 192 -4.58 -4.42 12.41
CA LEU A 192 -3.69 -3.47 11.74
C LEU A 192 -4.02 -2.05 12.22
N ALA A 193 -3.00 -1.26 12.50
CA ALA A 193 -3.16 0.18 12.64
C ALA A 193 -2.08 0.90 11.83
N VAL A 194 -2.51 1.88 11.04
CA VAL A 194 -1.66 2.77 10.23
C VAL A 194 -1.83 4.19 10.78
N GLU A 195 -0.77 4.74 11.33
CA GLU A 195 -0.72 6.08 11.88
C GLU A 195 0.01 6.99 10.90
N THR A 196 -0.58 8.14 10.53
CA THR A 196 0.08 9.18 9.75
C THR A 196 0.04 10.50 10.53
N VAL A 197 1.21 11.09 10.79
CA VAL A 197 1.36 12.38 11.50
C VAL A 197 2.50 13.17 10.87
N GLY A 198 2.19 14.34 10.34
CA GLY A 198 3.18 15.11 9.57
C GLY A 198 3.75 14.26 8.44
N ASP A 199 5.06 14.17 8.37
CA ASP A 199 5.80 13.40 7.36
C ASP A 199 6.17 11.96 7.82
N GLU A 200 5.50 11.46 8.86
CA GLU A 200 5.78 10.16 9.47
C GLU A 200 4.61 9.20 9.29
N MET A 201 4.92 7.94 8.98
CA MET A 201 3.97 6.82 9.02
C MET A 201 4.50 5.72 9.91
N ARG A 202 3.64 5.19 10.76
CA ARG A 202 3.91 4.05 11.63
C ARG A 202 2.84 2.98 11.47
N VAL A 203 3.26 1.73 11.41
CA VAL A 203 2.36 0.58 11.31
C VAL A 203 2.54 -0.32 12.54
N THR A 204 1.42 -0.79 13.07
CA THR A 204 1.41 -1.86 14.08
C THR A 204 0.54 -3.02 13.62
N ILE A 205 0.95 -4.24 13.97
CA ILE A 205 0.17 -5.46 13.78
C ILE A 205 -0.01 -6.12 15.16
N ASN A 206 -1.27 -6.39 15.54
CA ASN A 206 -1.63 -6.87 16.86
C ASN A 206 -1.03 -6.01 17.98
N ARG A 207 -1.03 -4.68 17.81
CA ARG A 207 -0.47 -3.66 18.72
C ARG A 207 1.06 -3.71 18.87
N ARG A 208 1.77 -4.54 18.10
CA ARG A 208 3.24 -4.58 18.09
C ARG A 208 3.78 -3.69 16.96
N PRO A 209 4.85 -2.93 17.19
CA PRO A 209 5.53 -2.18 16.14
C PRO A 209 5.89 -3.09 14.97
N ALA A 210 5.57 -2.67 13.75
CA ALA A 210 5.78 -3.47 12.54
C ALA A 210 6.56 -2.71 11.46
N ALA A 211 6.34 -1.40 11.31
CA ALA A 211 7.08 -0.56 10.38
C ALA A 211 7.02 0.91 10.78
N TYR A 212 8.00 1.70 10.34
CA TYR A 212 8.06 3.14 10.49
C TYR A 212 8.87 3.75 9.35
N PHE A 213 8.38 4.86 8.82
CA PHE A 213 9.10 5.60 7.79
C PHE A 213 8.76 7.09 7.88
N LYS A 214 9.76 7.91 7.59
CA LYS A 214 9.63 9.35 7.50
C LYS A 214 10.00 9.81 6.09
N SER A 215 9.04 10.47 5.41
CA SER A 215 9.25 10.97 4.05
C SER A 215 8.31 12.14 3.76
N PRO A 216 8.77 13.16 3.02
CA PRO A 216 7.96 14.36 2.75
C PRO A 216 6.61 14.06 2.07
N GLY A 217 6.52 13.03 1.24
CA GLY A 217 5.28 12.66 0.56
C GLY A 217 4.16 12.23 1.51
N ILE A 218 4.51 11.59 2.63
CA ILE A 218 3.57 11.23 3.70
C ILE A 218 2.92 12.47 4.30
N GLY A 219 3.68 13.58 4.40
CA GLY A 219 3.25 14.86 4.97
C GLY A 219 2.36 15.71 4.06
N HIS A 220 1.79 15.15 2.99
CA HIS A 220 0.89 15.90 2.12
C HIS A 220 -0.29 16.48 2.91
N VAL A 221 -0.61 17.74 2.62
CA VAL A 221 -1.55 18.55 3.46
C VAL A 221 -2.98 18.03 3.47
N THR A 222 -3.40 17.33 2.42
CA THR A 222 -4.75 16.77 2.27
C THR A 222 -4.64 15.36 1.73
N LYS A 223 -5.27 14.41 2.41
CA LYS A 223 -5.52 13.06 1.92
C LYS A 223 -7.03 12.97 1.71
N SER A 224 -7.50 13.09 0.46
CA SER A 224 -8.94 13.21 0.19
C SER A 224 -9.68 11.88 0.27
N LYS A 225 -8.95 10.76 0.14
CA LYS A 225 -9.49 9.40 0.24
C LYS A 225 -8.49 8.42 0.84
N ILE A 226 -9.01 7.33 1.35
CA ILE A 226 -8.25 6.17 1.82
C ILE A 226 -8.65 4.98 0.96
N GLU A 227 -7.69 4.22 0.45
CA GLU A 227 -7.94 3.04 -0.35
C GLU A 227 -7.48 1.77 0.37
N PHE A 228 -8.24 0.69 0.17
CA PHE A 228 -7.97 -0.64 0.69
C PHE A 228 -7.70 -1.55 -0.50
N GLY A 229 -6.46 -2.02 -0.59
CA GLY A 229 -5.97 -2.79 -1.73
C GLY A 229 -5.74 -4.26 -1.39
N VAL A 230 -6.00 -5.14 -2.38
CA VAL A 230 -5.70 -6.57 -2.31
C VAL A 230 -5.03 -7.00 -3.61
N GLY A 231 -3.81 -7.53 -3.49
CA GLY A 231 -3.12 -8.22 -4.57
C GLY A 231 -3.17 -9.74 -4.41
N GLY A 232 -3.28 -10.47 -5.50
CA GLY A 232 -3.47 -11.91 -5.49
C GLY A 232 -4.93 -12.32 -5.28
N LYS A 233 -5.16 -13.45 -4.60
CA LYS A 233 -6.51 -13.95 -4.33
C LYS A 233 -7.16 -13.23 -3.15
N ASP A 234 -7.91 -13.94 -2.34
CA ASP A 234 -8.78 -13.35 -1.32
C ASP A 234 -8.01 -12.71 -0.17
N GLY A 235 -8.25 -11.41 0.01
CA GLY A 235 -7.85 -10.63 1.17
C GLY A 235 -9.08 -9.98 1.81
N TRP A 236 -9.08 -9.85 3.12
CA TRP A 236 -10.24 -9.44 3.89
C TRP A 236 -9.93 -8.26 4.80
N PHE A 237 -10.92 -7.38 4.94
CA PHE A 237 -10.92 -6.29 5.91
C PHE A 237 -12.19 -6.37 6.77
N ASP A 238 -12.05 -5.95 8.04
CA ASP A 238 -13.15 -5.88 8.99
C ASP A 238 -12.86 -4.79 10.04
N ASP A 239 -13.89 -4.35 10.77
CA ASP A 239 -13.76 -3.36 11.86
C ASP A 239 -12.98 -2.10 11.46
N VAL A 240 -13.22 -1.55 10.28
CA VAL A 240 -12.54 -0.34 9.79
C VAL A 240 -12.94 0.86 10.63
N LYS A 241 -11.94 1.58 11.15
CA LYS A 241 -12.10 2.84 11.88
C LYS A 241 -11.08 3.86 11.39
N VAL A 242 -11.51 5.08 11.20
CA VAL A 242 -10.62 6.20 10.88
C VAL A 242 -10.79 7.30 11.90
N TRP A 243 -9.69 7.68 12.51
CA TRP A 243 -9.61 8.74 13.51
C TRP A 243 -8.88 9.94 12.94
N ASN A 244 -9.40 11.12 13.19
CA ASN A 244 -8.58 12.32 13.11
C ASN A 244 -7.50 12.26 14.20
N ALA A 245 -6.28 12.69 13.88
CA ALA A 245 -5.15 12.57 14.78
C ALA A 245 -4.28 13.83 14.80
N GLY A 246 -3.42 13.89 15.77
CA GLY A 246 -2.32 14.83 15.86
C GLY A 246 -1.10 14.17 16.51
N PRO A 247 0.03 14.87 16.64
CA PRO A 247 1.22 14.31 17.25
C PRO A 247 0.95 13.79 18.67
N ALA A 248 1.45 12.61 18.99
CA ALA A 248 1.55 12.16 20.36
C ALA A 248 2.64 13.00 21.07
N LYS A 249 2.29 13.57 22.23
CA LYS A 249 3.28 14.31 23.05
C LYS A 249 4.23 13.37 23.75
#